data_176639992af0247a8a692a49b94f69fd
#
_entry.id   176639992af0247a8a692a49b94f69fd
#
_cell.length_a   1.000
_cell.length_b   1.000
_cell.length_c   1.000
_cell.angle_alpha   90.00
_cell.angle_beta   90.00
_cell.angle_gamma   90.00
#
_symmetry.space_group_name_H-M   'P 1'
#
loop_
_entity.id
_entity.type
_entity.pdbx_description
1 polymer ?
#
loop_
_entity_poly.entity_id
_entity_poly.type
_entity_poly.pdbx_seq_one_letter_code
_entity_poly.pdbx_strand_id
1 'polypeptide(L)'
;SLLCFFNWRHIIQTVTISLYRFDGVMRQMWAFAMMGLARQKLKKLNNLRFWKLLGSGTDQGFTPIPNFGVYAILCVWDTAEEAHDFTNNSKVFSSYKSQSIEHATIYMEAVSSRGKWSHKEPFLVNSKDIEGPIAILTRATVRWTKLINFWKQSPSISQRIGNNTDVMFKVGLGEVPLRQQLTFSIWPNLGSMKKFAHVSGPHREAIDK
;
A
#
# COMPACT_ATOMS: atom_id res chain seq x y z
N SER A 1 -6.90 -2.62 -49.13
CA SER A 1 -7.01 -3.28 -47.84
C SER A 1 -5.87 -2.81 -46.95
N LEU A 2 -6.19 -1.92 -46.01
CA LEU A 2 -5.28 -1.42 -45.00
C LEU A 2 -5.34 -2.38 -43.80
N LEU A 3 -4.36 -3.27 -43.64
CA LEU A 3 -4.17 -4.08 -42.45
C LEU A 3 -3.46 -3.20 -41.39
N CYS A 4 -4.24 -2.52 -40.58
CA CYS A 4 -3.72 -1.93 -39.34
C CYS A 4 -3.49 -3.05 -38.34
N PHE A 5 -2.24 -3.43 -38.12
CA PHE A 5 -1.84 -4.17 -36.94
C PHE A 5 -1.92 -3.24 -35.74
N PHE A 6 -3.06 -3.25 -35.04
CA PHE A 6 -3.14 -2.74 -33.69
C PHE A 6 -2.39 -3.71 -32.78
N ASN A 7 -1.17 -3.36 -32.43
CA ASN A 7 -0.42 -4.02 -31.38
C ASN A 7 -1.13 -3.71 -30.06
N TRP A 8 -2.01 -4.61 -29.62
CA TRP A 8 -2.58 -4.59 -28.28
C TRP A 8 -1.43 -4.89 -27.32
N ARG A 9 -0.59 -3.90 -27.02
CA ARG A 9 0.13 -3.90 -25.75
C ARG A 9 -0.96 -3.92 -24.70
N HIS A 10 -1.06 -5.00 -23.96
CA HIS A 10 -1.97 -5.11 -22.83
C HIS A 10 -1.69 -3.92 -21.93
N ILE A 11 -2.62 -2.97 -21.86
CA ILE A 11 -2.56 -1.85 -20.92
C ILE A 11 -2.76 -2.48 -19.54
N ILE A 12 -1.65 -2.85 -18.92
CA ILE A 12 -1.67 -3.50 -17.61
C ILE A 12 -1.66 -2.38 -16.57
N GLN A 13 -2.75 -2.27 -15.84
CA GLN A 13 -2.85 -1.36 -14.72
C GLN A 13 -1.76 -1.67 -13.70
N THR A 14 -0.99 -0.65 -13.35
CA THR A 14 0.10 -0.77 -12.38
C THR A 14 -0.25 -0.11 -11.06
N VAL A 15 -0.03 -0.82 -9.97
CA VAL A 15 -0.17 -0.32 -8.62
C VAL A 15 1.21 -0.03 -8.06
N THR A 16 1.40 1.16 -7.47
CA THR A 16 2.64 1.50 -6.78
C THR A 16 2.39 1.81 -5.32
N ILE A 17 3.32 1.42 -4.46
CA ILE A 17 3.42 1.92 -3.11
C ILE A 17 4.81 2.51 -2.93
N SER A 18 4.87 3.82 -2.70
CA SER A 18 6.11 4.55 -2.44
C SER A 18 6.20 4.83 -0.94
N LEU A 19 7.21 4.32 -0.30
CA LEU A 19 7.50 4.46 1.12
C LEU A 19 8.60 5.49 1.32
N TYR A 20 8.46 6.33 2.34
CA TYR A 20 9.40 7.40 2.65
C TYR A 20 9.66 7.45 4.14
N ARG A 21 10.94 7.57 4.51
CA ARG A 21 11.38 7.76 5.88
C ARG A 21 12.01 9.14 6.03
N PHE A 22 11.54 9.87 7.03
CA PHE A 22 11.98 11.22 7.36
C PHE A 22 12.62 11.23 8.74
N ASP A 23 13.73 11.94 8.87
CA ASP A 23 14.42 12.16 10.13
C ASP A 23 14.56 13.64 10.43
N GLY A 24 14.49 13.98 11.73
CA GLY A 24 14.51 15.36 12.19
C GLY A 24 13.14 16.05 12.13
N VAL A 25 12.89 16.89 13.13
CA VAL A 25 11.59 17.54 13.38
C VAL A 25 11.07 18.31 12.16
N MET A 26 11.93 19.07 11.48
CA MET A 26 11.52 19.92 10.36
C MET A 26 11.03 19.08 9.16
N ARG A 27 11.71 17.98 8.84
CA ARG A 27 11.31 17.08 7.75
C ARG A 27 10.04 16.30 8.08
N GLN A 28 9.88 15.89 9.34
CA GLN A 28 8.66 15.23 9.81
C GLN A 28 7.46 16.18 9.78
N MET A 29 7.63 17.44 10.19
CA MET A 29 6.59 18.47 10.07
C MET A 29 6.22 18.74 8.61
N TRP A 30 7.24 18.83 7.72
CA TRP A 30 7.01 18.94 6.28
C TRP A 30 6.21 17.76 5.73
N ALA A 31 6.59 16.52 6.07
CA ALA A 31 5.89 15.31 5.64
C ALA A 31 4.45 15.26 6.14
N PHE A 32 4.21 15.67 7.37
CA PHE A 32 2.87 15.79 7.93
C PHE A 32 2.02 16.82 7.18
N ALA A 33 2.57 18.01 6.89
CA ALA A 33 1.88 19.03 6.10
C ALA A 33 1.55 18.53 4.68
N MET A 34 2.42 17.71 4.10
CA MET A 34 2.21 17.10 2.78
C MET A 34 1.02 16.12 2.75
N MET A 35 0.56 15.57 3.88
CA MET A 35 -0.68 14.79 3.93
C MET A 35 -1.91 15.59 3.48
N GLY A 36 -1.87 16.90 3.61
CA GLY A 36 -2.88 17.83 3.07
C GLY A 36 -2.51 18.36 1.69
N LEU A 37 -1.31 18.95 1.56
CA LEU A 37 -0.87 19.72 0.39
C LEU A 37 -0.68 18.85 -0.86
N ALA A 38 -0.19 17.62 -0.70
CA ALA A 38 0.01 16.71 -1.84
C ALA A 38 -1.30 16.27 -2.51
N ARG A 39 -2.42 16.33 -1.80
CA ARG A 39 -3.74 15.96 -2.34
C ARG A 39 -4.10 16.75 -3.61
N GLN A 40 -3.86 18.06 -3.59
CA GLN A 40 -4.14 18.90 -4.75
C GLN A 40 -3.20 18.62 -5.92
N LYS A 41 -1.94 18.29 -5.63
CA LYS A 41 -0.95 17.94 -6.65
C LYS A 41 -1.26 16.59 -7.30
N LEU A 42 -1.62 15.58 -6.50
CA LEU A 42 -2.00 14.26 -7.00
C LEU A 42 -3.28 14.29 -7.83
N LYS A 43 -4.28 15.10 -7.44
CA LYS A 43 -5.52 15.27 -8.22
C LYS A 43 -5.30 15.82 -9.63
N LYS A 44 -4.22 16.53 -9.86
CA LYS A 44 -3.87 17.12 -11.17
C LYS A 44 -3.14 16.17 -12.10
N LEU A 45 -2.77 14.98 -11.64
CA LEU A 45 -2.12 13.97 -12.46
C LEU A 45 -3.19 13.22 -13.27
N ASN A 46 -3.24 13.46 -14.58
CA ASN A 46 -4.34 12.99 -15.45
C ASN A 46 -4.43 11.44 -15.55
N ASN A 47 -3.30 10.75 -15.39
CA ASN A 47 -3.20 9.30 -15.59
C ASN A 47 -3.21 8.52 -14.26
N LEU A 48 -3.57 9.22 -13.16
CA LEU A 48 -3.66 8.65 -11.82
C LEU A 48 -5.12 8.31 -11.50
N ARG A 49 -5.48 7.05 -11.63
CA ARG A 49 -6.87 6.57 -11.44
C ARG A 49 -7.32 6.60 -10.00
N PHE A 50 -6.38 6.25 -9.11
CA PHE A 50 -6.66 6.19 -7.68
C PHE A 50 -5.37 6.45 -6.90
N TRP A 51 -5.49 7.10 -5.75
CA TRP A 51 -4.37 7.34 -4.88
C TRP A 51 -4.80 7.49 -3.42
N LYS A 52 -3.88 7.18 -2.52
CA LYS A 52 -4.01 7.36 -1.08
C LYS A 52 -2.70 7.84 -0.48
N LEU A 53 -2.81 8.83 0.41
CA LEU A 53 -1.73 9.24 1.30
C LEU A 53 -1.91 8.51 2.62
N LEU A 54 -0.87 7.85 3.09
CA LEU A 54 -0.88 6.96 4.22
C LEU A 54 0.19 7.38 5.21
N GLY A 55 -0.16 7.48 6.49
CA GLY A 55 0.79 7.58 7.60
C GLY A 55 1.08 6.21 8.18
N SER A 56 1.99 6.14 9.15
CA SER A 56 2.30 4.92 9.89
C SER A 56 2.14 5.12 11.39
N GLY A 57 1.99 4.03 12.13
CA GLY A 57 2.16 4.01 13.58
C GLY A 57 3.60 3.69 13.97
N THR A 58 3.93 3.82 15.25
CA THR A 58 5.18 3.28 15.79
C THR A 58 5.18 1.75 15.72
N ASP A 59 6.31 1.12 16.03
CA ASP A 59 6.46 -0.35 16.02
C ASP A 59 6.01 -0.99 14.69
N GLN A 60 6.69 -0.59 13.60
CA GLN A 60 6.40 -1.00 12.22
C GLN A 60 4.96 -0.66 11.75
N GLY A 61 4.31 0.31 12.39
CA GLY A 61 2.98 0.78 12.01
C GLY A 61 1.82 0.06 12.71
N PHE A 62 2.09 -0.83 13.65
CA PHE A 62 1.06 -1.65 14.31
C PHE A 62 0.61 -1.14 15.69
N THR A 63 0.96 0.09 16.04
CA THR A 63 0.47 0.75 17.26
C THR A 63 -0.45 1.93 16.92
N PRO A 64 -1.30 2.36 17.87
CA PRO A 64 -2.12 3.56 17.69
C PRO A 64 -1.32 4.87 17.78
N ILE A 65 -0.06 4.80 18.19
CA ILE A 65 0.81 5.98 18.35
C ILE A 65 1.34 6.39 16.97
N PRO A 66 1.08 7.61 16.49
CA PRO A 66 1.57 8.06 15.19
C PRO A 66 3.09 8.06 15.08
N ASN A 67 3.60 7.57 13.97
CA ASN A 67 5.01 7.72 13.60
C ASN A 67 5.13 8.82 12.53
N PHE A 68 5.56 10.00 12.94
CA PHE A 68 5.74 11.14 12.03
C PHE A 68 6.94 11.00 11.09
N GLY A 69 7.73 9.95 11.25
CA GLY A 69 8.90 9.68 10.41
C GLY A 69 8.62 8.75 9.23
N VAL A 70 7.43 8.14 9.10
CA VAL A 70 7.14 7.17 8.03
C VAL A 70 5.82 7.46 7.35
N TYR A 71 5.86 7.62 6.03
CA TYR A 71 4.69 7.86 5.18
C TYR A 71 4.76 7.04 3.91
N ALA A 72 3.60 6.80 3.32
CA ALA A 72 3.50 6.12 2.04
C ALA A 72 2.51 6.82 1.10
N ILE A 73 2.74 6.66 -0.21
CA ILE A 73 1.81 7.04 -1.27
C ILE A 73 1.46 5.79 -2.05
N LEU A 74 0.20 5.39 -1.99
CA LEU A 74 -0.35 4.34 -2.86
C LEU A 74 -0.96 4.99 -4.09
N CYS A 75 -0.62 4.48 -5.27
CA CYS A 75 -1.16 4.95 -6.54
C CYS A 75 -1.57 3.79 -7.44
N VAL A 76 -2.56 4.05 -8.30
CA VAL A 76 -3.02 3.15 -9.35
C VAL A 76 -2.96 3.90 -10.67
N TRP A 77 -2.17 3.40 -11.60
CA TRP A 77 -1.82 4.00 -12.90
C TRP A 77 -2.41 3.18 -14.04
N ASP A 78 -2.63 3.82 -15.16
CA ASP A 78 -3.12 3.12 -16.35
C ASP A 78 -2.10 2.17 -16.95
N THR A 79 -0.81 2.53 -16.88
CA THR A 79 0.31 1.74 -17.43
C THR A 79 1.53 1.73 -16.51
N ALA A 80 2.44 0.78 -16.75
CA ALA A 80 3.71 0.70 -16.05
C ALA A 80 4.64 1.87 -16.43
N GLU A 81 4.63 2.29 -17.69
CA GLU A 81 5.42 3.41 -18.17
C GLU A 81 5.05 4.70 -17.44
N GLU A 82 3.75 4.98 -17.30
CA GLU A 82 3.25 6.13 -16.55
C GLU A 82 3.63 6.06 -15.08
N ALA A 83 3.47 4.87 -14.46
CA ALA A 83 3.87 4.65 -13.08
C ALA A 83 5.36 5.00 -12.87
N HIS A 84 6.24 4.52 -13.76
CA HIS A 84 7.68 4.81 -13.71
C HIS A 84 7.99 6.28 -13.97
N ASP A 85 7.39 6.89 -14.99
CA ASP A 85 7.63 8.30 -15.31
C ASP A 85 7.20 9.21 -14.16
N PHE A 86 5.97 9.09 -13.70
CA PHE A 86 5.45 9.98 -12.64
C PHE A 86 6.14 9.79 -11.31
N THR A 87 6.43 8.55 -10.89
CA THR A 87 7.13 8.31 -9.61
C THR A 87 8.59 8.80 -9.64
N ASN A 88 9.21 8.90 -10.81
CA ASN A 88 10.58 9.37 -10.94
C ASN A 88 10.67 10.88 -11.23
N ASN A 89 9.79 11.43 -12.06
CA ASN A 89 9.96 12.74 -12.64
C ASN A 89 8.96 13.80 -12.14
N SER A 90 7.83 13.40 -11.54
CA SER A 90 6.87 14.39 -11.08
C SER A 90 7.35 15.18 -9.87
N LYS A 91 7.00 16.46 -9.81
CA LYS A 91 7.38 17.36 -8.71
C LYS A 91 6.95 16.86 -7.33
N VAL A 92 5.80 16.17 -7.24
CA VAL A 92 5.32 15.68 -5.96
C VAL A 92 6.21 14.56 -5.42
N PHE A 93 6.53 13.55 -6.24
CA PHE A 93 7.40 12.45 -5.82
C PHE A 93 8.85 12.91 -5.61
N SER A 94 9.37 13.78 -6.46
CA SER A 94 10.70 14.39 -6.29
C SER A 94 10.82 15.17 -4.98
N SER A 95 9.76 15.89 -4.57
CA SER A 95 9.74 16.59 -3.27
C SER A 95 9.81 15.62 -2.10
N TYR A 96 9.09 14.48 -2.14
CA TYR A 96 9.16 13.47 -1.09
C TYR A 96 10.55 12.82 -1.05
N LYS A 97 11.13 12.48 -2.21
CA LYS A 97 12.47 11.90 -2.31
C LYS A 97 13.54 12.82 -1.73
N SER A 98 13.51 14.11 -2.08
CA SER A 98 14.52 15.09 -1.63
C SER A 98 14.49 15.36 -0.12
N GLN A 99 13.33 15.22 0.53
CA GLN A 99 13.18 15.43 1.96
C GLN A 99 13.37 14.15 2.79
N SER A 100 13.22 12.97 2.18
CA SER A 100 13.40 11.69 2.85
C SER A 100 14.88 11.32 2.99
N ILE A 101 15.22 10.59 4.06
CA ILE A 101 16.54 9.97 4.24
C ILE A 101 16.62 8.59 3.59
N GLU A 102 15.45 7.97 3.39
CA GLU A 102 15.32 6.65 2.78
C GLU A 102 13.97 6.59 2.05
N HIS A 103 13.95 6.00 0.87
CA HIS A 103 12.72 5.78 0.13
C HIS A 103 12.81 4.57 -0.77
N ALA A 104 11.66 3.95 -1.01
CA ALA A 104 11.51 2.84 -1.95
C ALA A 104 10.16 2.93 -2.65
N THR A 105 10.10 2.55 -3.91
CA THR A 105 8.83 2.40 -4.65
C THR A 105 8.72 0.96 -5.15
N ILE A 106 7.62 0.30 -4.81
CA ILE A 106 7.30 -1.06 -5.20
C ILE A 106 6.23 -0.99 -6.28
N TYR A 107 6.48 -1.62 -7.42
CA TYR A 107 5.59 -1.70 -8.56
C TYR A 107 4.94 -3.08 -8.60
N MET A 108 3.62 -3.14 -8.78
CA MET A 108 2.83 -4.35 -8.64
C MET A 108 1.72 -4.39 -9.68
N GLU A 109 1.30 -5.59 -10.04
CA GLU A 109 0.04 -5.86 -10.76
C GLU A 109 -0.96 -6.48 -9.80
N ALA A 110 -2.24 -6.10 -9.90
CA ALA A 110 -3.27 -6.71 -9.08
C ALA A 110 -3.71 -8.05 -9.68
N VAL A 111 -3.52 -9.14 -8.95
CA VAL A 111 -3.91 -10.50 -9.34
C VAL A 111 -5.18 -10.99 -8.64
N SER A 112 -5.56 -10.33 -7.55
CA SER A 112 -6.82 -10.53 -6.85
C SER A 112 -7.20 -9.26 -6.11
N SER A 113 -8.48 -8.91 -6.11
CA SER A 113 -9.02 -7.78 -5.36
C SER A 113 -10.41 -8.11 -4.86
N ARG A 114 -10.68 -7.77 -3.61
CA ARG A 114 -12.02 -7.92 -2.99
C ARG A 114 -12.40 -6.67 -2.23
N GLY A 115 -13.65 -6.28 -2.35
CA GLY A 115 -14.22 -5.14 -1.62
C GLY A 115 -13.96 -3.79 -2.27
N LYS A 116 -14.53 -2.75 -1.65
CA LYS A 116 -14.48 -1.38 -2.16
C LYS A 116 -13.59 -0.49 -1.30
N TRP A 117 -12.85 0.42 -1.92
CA TRP A 117 -12.08 1.45 -1.26
C TRP A 117 -12.60 2.83 -1.64
N SER A 118 -13.14 3.57 -0.65
CA SER A 118 -13.85 4.84 -0.90
C SER A 118 -14.94 4.71 -1.97
N HIS A 119 -15.78 3.66 -1.84
CA HIS A 119 -16.88 3.30 -2.74
C HIS A 119 -16.47 2.92 -4.18
N LYS A 120 -15.18 2.78 -4.46
CA LYS A 120 -14.62 2.38 -5.75
C LYS A 120 -13.97 1.00 -5.68
N GLU A 121 -13.88 0.34 -6.80
CA GLU A 121 -13.05 -0.86 -7.03
C GLU A 121 -11.83 -0.42 -7.84
N PRO A 122 -10.74 0.03 -7.17
CA PRO A 122 -9.65 0.72 -7.86
C PRO A 122 -8.72 -0.20 -8.64
N PHE A 123 -8.75 -1.50 -8.35
CA PHE A 123 -7.81 -2.46 -8.90
C PHE A 123 -8.46 -3.29 -10.00
N LEU A 124 -7.91 -3.24 -11.21
CA LEU A 124 -8.24 -4.15 -12.29
C LEU A 124 -7.40 -5.42 -12.12
N VAL A 125 -8.10 -6.53 -11.93
CA VAL A 125 -7.45 -7.83 -11.73
C VAL A 125 -6.98 -8.37 -13.07
N ASN A 126 -5.70 -8.70 -13.16
CA ASN A 126 -5.11 -9.39 -14.28
C ASN A 126 -4.85 -10.86 -13.86
N SER A 127 -5.63 -11.78 -14.44
CA SER A 127 -5.48 -13.21 -14.17
C SER A 127 -4.25 -13.76 -14.90
N LYS A 128 -3.11 -13.73 -14.26
CA LYS A 128 -1.88 -14.41 -14.69
C LYS A 128 -1.49 -15.46 -13.66
N ASP A 129 -0.75 -16.42 -14.08
CA ASP A 129 -0.06 -17.34 -13.17
C ASP A 129 0.86 -16.51 -12.27
N ILE A 130 0.74 -16.72 -10.97
CA ILE A 130 1.49 -15.96 -9.97
C ILE A 130 2.81 -16.70 -9.76
N GLU A 131 3.87 -16.17 -10.35
CA GLU A 131 5.23 -16.60 -10.11
C GLU A 131 6.03 -15.55 -9.36
N GLY A 132 6.84 -15.98 -8.39
CA GLY A 132 7.71 -15.10 -7.62
C GLY A 132 7.05 -14.42 -6.40
N PRO A 133 7.62 -13.29 -5.94
CA PRO A 133 7.16 -12.59 -4.76
C PRO A 133 5.74 -12.06 -4.90
N ILE A 134 4.96 -12.18 -3.82
CA ILE A 134 3.58 -11.68 -3.76
C ILE A 134 3.46 -10.60 -2.67
N ALA A 135 2.78 -9.51 -3.01
CA ALA A 135 2.43 -8.46 -2.08
C ALA A 135 0.96 -8.58 -1.65
N ILE A 136 0.71 -8.47 -0.35
CA ILE A 136 -0.63 -8.48 0.23
C ILE A 136 -0.92 -7.12 0.83
N LEU A 137 -2.02 -6.52 0.39
CA LEU A 137 -2.56 -5.30 0.97
C LEU A 137 -3.92 -5.62 1.60
N THR A 138 -3.99 -5.57 2.91
CA THR A 138 -5.24 -5.75 3.65
C THR A 138 -5.68 -4.43 4.23
N ARG A 139 -6.96 -4.07 4.04
CA ARG A 139 -7.54 -2.85 4.60
C ARG A 139 -8.69 -3.19 5.54
N ALA A 140 -8.67 -2.59 6.73
CA ALA A 140 -9.74 -2.70 7.71
C ALA A 140 -10.26 -1.31 8.10
N THR A 141 -11.58 -1.18 8.23
CA THR A 141 -12.23 -0.01 8.83
C THR A 141 -12.76 -0.40 10.18
N VAL A 142 -12.17 0.15 11.23
CA VAL A 142 -12.55 -0.15 12.61
C VAL A 142 -13.72 0.72 13.02
N ARG A 143 -14.79 0.12 13.56
CA ARG A 143 -15.93 0.87 14.12
C ARG A 143 -15.49 1.57 15.42
N TRP A 144 -15.97 2.78 15.65
CA TRP A 144 -15.62 3.55 16.86
C TRP A 144 -15.81 2.76 18.16
N THR A 145 -16.88 2.01 18.27
CA THR A 145 -17.21 1.16 19.45
C THR A 145 -16.24 0.00 19.66
N LYS A 146 -15.46 -0.38 18.66
CA LYS A 146 -14.51 -1.51 18.68
C LYS A 146 -13.04 -1.08 18.69
N LEU A 147 -12.75 0.23 18.65
CA LEU A 147 -11.38 0.74 18.57
C LEU A 147 -10.48 0.24 19.70
N ILE A 148 -10.94 0.30 20.95
CA ILE A 148 -10.15 -0.11 22.12
C ILE A 148 -9.80 -1.60 22.02
N ASN A 149 -10.78 -2.44 21.69
CA ASN A 149 -10.56 -3.89 21.58
C ASN A 149 -9.66 -4.23 20.39
N PHE A 150 -9.80 -3.53 19.28
CA PHE A 150 -8.93 -3.70 18.10
C PHE A 150 -7.47 -3.40 18.46
N TRP A 151 -7.20 -2.25 19.08
CA TRP A 151 -5.84 -1.84 19.41
C TRP A 151 -5.22 -2.69 20.53
N LYS A 152 -6.00 -3.26 21.45
CA LYS A 152 -5.52 -4.23 22.43
C LYS A 152 -5.04 -5.54 21.78
N GLN A 153 -5.65 -5.95 20.65
CA GLN A 153 -5.31 -7.19 19.95
C GLN A 153 -4.24 -7.00 18.85
N SER A 154 -4.03 -5.76 18.38
CA SER A 154 -3.11 -5.44 17.30
C SER A 154 -1.66 -5.90 17.55
N PRO A 155 -1.07 -5.76 18.76
CA PRO A 155 0.28 -6.23 19.03
C PRO A 155 0.46 -7.74 18.81
N SER A 156 -0.53 -8.55 19.16
CA SER A 156 -0.46 -10.00 18.98
C SER A 156 -0.45 -10.42 17.51
N ILE A 157 -1.18 -9.70 16.67
CA ILE A 157 -1.20 -9.92 15.21
C ILE A 157 0.13 -9.50 14.59
N SER A 158 0.66 -8.36 15.01
CA SER A 158 1.97 -7.86 14.57
C SER A 158 3.10 -8.83 14.92
N GLN A 159 3.12 -9.34 16.17
CA GLN A 159 4.12 -10.32 16.60
C GLN A 159 4.02 -11.63 15.82
N ARG A 160 2.81 -12.13 15.54
CA ARG A 160 2.62 -13.35 14.75
C ARG A 160 3.16 -13.21 13.32
N ILE A 161 2.91 -12.07 12.67
CA ILE A 161 3.51 -11.77 11.36
C ILE A 161 5.02 -11.59 11.50
N GLY A 162 5.49 -10.96 12.60
CA GLY A 162 6.90 -10.67 12.86
C GLY A 162 7.77 -11.88 13.13
N ASN A 163 7.20 -12.89 13.75
CA ASN A 163 7.90 -14.14 14.05
C ASN A 163 7.92 -15.12 12.87
N ASN A 164 7.26 -14.79 11.76
CA ASN A 164 7.33 -15.61 10.57
C ASN A 164 8.59 -15.24 9.77
N THR A 165 9.50 -16.19 9.65
CA THR A 165 10.78 -16.03 8.93
C THR A 165 10.60 -15.87 7.42
N ASP A 166 9.43 -16.23 6.88
CA ASP A 166 9.14 -16.19 5.45
C ASP A 166 8.68 -14.79 4.97
N VAL A 167 8.29 -13.88 5.87
CA VAL A 167 7.91 -12.53 5.46
C VAL A 167 9.13 -11.69 5.10
N MET A 168 9.19 -11.21 3.85
CA MET A 168 10.31 -10.40 3.37
C MET A 168 10.20 -8.94 3.83
N PHE A 169 8.98 -8.40 3.89
CA PHE A 169 8.70 -7.03 4.30
C PHE A 169 7.30 -6.91 4.88
N LYS A 170 7.12 -6.04 5.86
CA LYS A 170 5.81 -5.70 6.41
C LYS A 170 5.79 -4.29 6.95
N VAL A 171 4.65 -3.61 6.80
CA VAL A 171 4.39 -2.30 7.42
C VAL A 171 2.90 -2.12 7.66
N GLY A 172 2.57 -1.52 8.80
CA GLY A 172 1.24 -1.02 9.11
C GLY A 172 1.12 0.43 8.68
N LEU A 173 0.04 0.74 7.97
CA LEU A 173 -0.25 2.07 7.44
C LEU A 173 -1.67 2.48 7.80
N GLY A 174 -1.97 3.78 7.77
CA GLY A 174 -3.30 4.30 8.05
C GLY A 174 -3.68 5.46 7.12
N GLU A 175 -4.89 5.44 6.59
CA GLU A 175 -5.45 6.55 5.82
C GLU A 175 -6.09 7.60 6.73
N VAL A 176 -6.84 7.13 7.72
CA VAL A 176 -7.41 7.94 8.79
C VAL A 176 -6.89 7.38 10.11
N PRO A 177 -6.23 8.22 10.92
CA PRO A 177 -5.65 7.76 12.18
C PRO A 177 -6.63 6.92 13.00
N LEU A 178 -6.13 5.82 13.57
CA LEU A 178 -6.84 4.88 14.43
C LEU A 178 -7.96 4.07 13.76
N ARG A 179 -8.60 4.57 12.70
CA ARG A 179 -9.83 4.01 12.15
C ARG A 179 -9.64 3.19 10.88
N GLN A 180 -8.86 3.70 9.94
CA GLN A 180 -8.63 3.04 8.65
C GLN A 180 -7.21 2.53 8.59
N GLN A 181 -7.09 1.25 8.89
CA GLN A 181 -5.80 0.57 9.00
C GLN A 181 -5.54 -0.26 7.76
N LEU A 182 -4.30 -0.26 7.32
CA LEU A 182 -3.79 -1.08 6.23
C LEU A 182 -2.61 -1.89 6.75
N THR A 183 -2.52 -3.11 6.28
CA THR A 183 -1.29 -3.91 6.42
C THR A 183 -0.77 -4.21 5.03
N PHE A 184 0.48 -3.86 4.78
CA PHE A 184 1.18 -4.21 3.57
C PHE A 184 2.31 -5.18 3.91
N SER A 185 2.37 -6.31 3.21
CA SER A 185 3.39 -7.33 3.42
C SER A 185 3.81 -7.95 2.11
N ILE A 186 5.09 -8.35 2.02
CA ILE A 186 5.68 -9.04 0.86
C ILE A 186 6.16 -10.41 1.29
N TRP A 187 5.84 -11.40 0.49
CA TRP A 187 6.14 -12.82 0.70
C TRP A 187 6.90 -13.37 -0.51
N PRO A 188 7.79 -14.35 -0.32
CA PRO A 188 8.59 -14.91 -1.41
C PRO A 188 7.74 -15.61 -2.49
N ASN A 189 6.60 -16.17 -2.09
CA ASN A 189 5.66 -16.82 -2.99
C ASN A 189 4.27 -17.00 -2.34
N LEU A 190 3.30 -17.41 -3.14
CA LEU A 190 1.93 -17.66 -2.70
C LEU A 190 1.83 -18.79 -1.67
N GLY A 191 2.70 -19.81 -1.75
CA GLY A 191 2.72 -20.94 -0.81
C GLY A 191 3.06 -20.52 0.63
N SER A 192 4.12 -19.73 0.80
CA SER A 192 4.52 -19.19 2.11
C SER A 192 3.41 -18.32 2.72
N MET A 193 2.76 -17.48 1.91
CA MET A 193 1.64 -16.67 2.37
C MET A 193 0.44 -17.51 2.79
N LYS A 194 0.04 -18.52 1.99
CA LYS A 194 -1.06 -19.41 2.33
C LYS A 194 -0.79 -20.21 3.61
N LYS A 195 0.42 -20.74 3.77
CA LYS A 195 0.85 -21.42 5.00
C LYS A 195 0.65 -20.55 6.24
N PHE A 196 1.08 -19.28 6.17
CA PHE A 196 0.87 -18.32 7.25
C PHE A 196 -0.62 -18.07 7.51
N ALA A 197 -1.44 -17.85 6.49
CA ALA A 197 -2.86 -17.57 6.61
C ALA A 197 -3.62 -18.75 7.25
N HIS A 198 -3.28 -19.98 6.94
CA HIS A 198 -3.89 -21.17 7.53
C HIS A 198 -3.51 -21.38 9.00
N VAL A 199 -2.29 -21.05 9.41
CA VAL A 199 -1.83 -21.19 10.80
C VAL A 199 -2.41 -20.07 11.69
N SER A 200 -2.75 -18.92 11.12
CA SER A 200 -3.16 -17.72 11.88
C SER A 200 -4.66 -17.65 12.26
N GLY A 201 -5.44 -18.69 12.05
CA GLY A 201 -6.79 -18.93 12.60
C GLY A 201 -7.94 -17.95 12.23
N PRO A 202 -7.92 -16.66 12.56
CA PRO A 202 -9.05 -15.74 12.28
C PRO A 202 -9.28 -15.38 10.82
N HIS A 203 -8.32 -15.63 9.93
CA HIS A 203 -8.41 -15.35 8.50
C HIS A 203 -8.99 -16.49 7.66
N ARG A 204 -9.24 -17.65 8.27
CA ARG A 204 -9.77 -18.83 7.56
C ARG A 204 -11.14 -18.56 6.93
N GLU A 205 -12.01 -17.82 7.62
CA GLU A 205 -13.34 -17.47 7.10
C GLU A 205 -13.36 -16.43 5.97
N ALA A 206 -12.27 -15.70 5.78
CA ALA A 206 -12.17 -14.67 4.74
C ALA A 206 -11.61 -15.22 3.40
N ILE A 207 -11.02 -16.41 3.40
CA ILE A 207 -10.40 -17.03 2.22
C ILE A 207 -11.35 -18.01 1.55
N ASP A 208 -12.27 -18.63 2.33
CA ASP A 208 -13.21 -19.66 1.86
C ASP A 208 -14.56 -19.10 1.37
N LYS A 209 -14.72 -17.79 1.29
CA LYS A 209 -15.86 -17.07 0.71
C LYS A 209 -15.39 -16.17 -0.40
#